data_4ce0d3a5a235e4a8eb3956f64f60ec06
#
_entry.id   4ce0d3a5a235e4a8eb3956f64f60ec06
#
_cell.length_a   1.000
_cell.length_b   1.000
_cell.length_c   1.000
_cell.angle_alpha   90.00
_cell.angle_beta   90.00
_cell.angle_gamma   90.00
#
_symmetry.space_group_name_H-M   'P 1'
#
loop_
_entity.id
_entity.type
_entity.pdbx_description
1 polymer ?
#
loop_
_entity_poly.entity_id
_entity_poly.type
_entity_poly.pdbx_seq_one_letter_code
_entity_poly.pdbx_strand_id
1 'polypeptide(L)'
;MHTLNICCQSNAGRWRFIKTEVERCVKKAVHGEFTAEDIKKRIEEGRAFAAYAMDGDKVLIVCVWELVCYPRMTAVNIMCLGGSDARGMWDEFGGIMRKVWKAAGATHLESCVSPEMARLLQKTNYIAKPLYIHLRGAL
;
A
#
# COMPACT_ATOMS: atom_id res chain seq x y z
N MET A 1 0.62 -15.92 14.94
CA MET A 1 1.36 -15.11 13.94
C MET A 1 0.86 -15.48 12.55
N HIS A 2 0.55 -14.49 11.75
CA HIS A 2 0.03 -14.73 10.41
C HIS A 2 1.16 -14.68 9.38
N THR A 3 1.03 -15.50 8.34
CA THR A 3 2.00 -15.51 7.24
C THR A 3 1.80 -14.30 6.33
N LEU A 4 2.89 -13.60 6.04
CA LEU A 4 2.90 -12.53 5.05
C LEU A 4 3.02 -13.15 3.66
N ASN A 5 2.11 -12.76 2.77
CA ASN A 5 2.10 -13.19 1.37
C ASN A 5 2.38 -11.99 0.47
N ILE A 6 3.08 -12.25 -0.63
CA ILE A 6 3.37 -11.23 -1.63
C ILE A 6 2.64 -11.56 -2.93
N CYS A 7 1.99 -10.56 -3.51
CA CYS A 7 1.44 -10.60 -4.87
C CYS A 7 2.30 -9.69 -5.74
N CYS A 8 2.97 -10.25 -6.72
CA CYS A 8 3.86 -9.53 -7.62
C CYS A 8 3.78 -10.16 -9.01
N GLN A 9 4.61 -9.69 -9.94
CA GLN A 9 4.60 -10.19 -11.32
C GLN A 9 4.73 -11.72 -11.41
N SER A 10 5.62 -12.33 -10.64
CA SER A 10 5.88 -13.77 -10.68
C SER A 10 4.75 -14.62 -10.07
N ASN A 11 3.84 -14.02 -9.32
CA ASN A 11 2.71 -14.70 -8.69
C ASN A 11 1.43 -13.87 -8.73
N ALA A 12 1.19 -13.20 -9.85
CA ALA A 12 0.05 -12.31 -10.04
C ALA A 12 -1.31 -13.00 -9.84
N GLY A 13 -1.36 -14.33 -9.94
CA GLY A 13 -2.57 -15.10 -9.64
C GLY A 13 -3.07 -14.94 -8.21
N ARG A 14 -2.23 -14.49 -7.29
CA ARG A 14 -2.63 -14.18 -5.91
C ARG A 14 -3.55 -12.98 -5.80
N TRP A 15 -3.66 -12.17 -6.85
CA TRP A 15 -4.59 -11.05 -6.92
C TRP A 15 -6.01 -11.43 -6.52
N ARG A 16 -6.46 -12.62 -6.88
CA ARG A 16 -7.79 -13.12 -6.56
C ARG A 16 -8.12 -13.07 -5.06
N PHE A 17 -7.11 -13.19 -4.20
CA PHE A 17 -7.31 -13.17 -2.75
C PHE A 17 -7.51 -11.77 -2.19
N ILE A 18 -6.96 -10.76 -2.85
CA ILE A 18 -6.96 -9.38 -2.35
C ILE A 18 -7.84 -8.42 -3.15
N LYS A 19 -8.38 -8.87 -4.29
CA LYS A 19 -9.15 -8.04 -5.22
C LYS A 19 -10.26 -7.24 -4.53
N THR A 20 -11.11 -7.90 -3.77
CA THR A 20 -12.25 -7.25 -3.12
C THR A 20 -11.80 -6.18 -2.13
N GLU A 21 -10.76 -6.46 -1.35
CA GLU A 21 -10.25 -5.50 -0.39
C GLU A 21 -9.58 -4.31 -1.07
N VAL A 22 -8.84 -4.54 -2.15
CA VAL A 22 -8.24 -3.46 -2.95
C VAL A 22 -9.33 -2.60 -3.59
N GLU A 23 -10.38 -3.20 -4.13
CA GLU A 23 -11.53 -2.45 -4.66
C GLU A 23 -12.15 -1.55 -3.61
N ARG A 24 -12.28 -2.05 -2.38
CA ARG A 24 -12.81 -1.27 -1.26
C ARG A 24 -11.90 -0.09 -0.91
N CYS A 25 -10.59 -0.30 -0.87
CA CYS A 25 -9.61 0.77 -0.61
C CYS A 25 -9.66 1.84 -1.69
N VAL A 26 -9.67 1.44 -2.95
CA VAL A 26 -9.74 2.36 -4.10
C VAL A 26 -11.01 3.21 -4.03
N LYS A 27 -12.13 2.61 -3.74
CA LYS A 27 -13.41 3.33 -3.63
C LYS A 27 -13.38 4.42 -2.57
N LYS A 28 -12.66 4.20 -1.46
CA LYS A 28 -12.60 5.15 -0.34
C LYS A 28 -11.53 6.22 -0.50
N ALA A 29 -10.38 5.88 -1.08
CA ALA A 29 -9.17 6.69 -0.97
C ALA A 29 -8.69 7.29 -2.30
N VAL A 30 -9.17 6.80 -3.43
CA VAL A 30 -8.71 7.23 -4.75
C VAL A 30 -9.71 8.21 -5.36
N HIS A 31 -9.20 9.28 -5.95
CA HIS A 31 -9.99 10.36 -6.52
C HIS A 31 -9.88 10.40 -8.05
N GLY A 32 -10.03 9.25 -8.71
CA GLY A 32 -10.05 9.14 -10.16
C GLY A 32 -8.70 8.84 -10.82
N GLU A 33 -7.62 8.72 -10.05
CA GLU A 33 -6.28 8.49 -10.60
C GLU A 33 -6.15 7.11 -11.23
N PHE A 34 -6.74 6.10 -10.61
CA PHE A 34 -6.66 4.71 -11.06
C PHE A 34 -7.79 3.87 -10.48
N THR A 35 -8.02 2.72 -11.10
CA THR A 35 -8.96 1.70 -10.64
C THR A 35 -8.21 0.51 -10.05
N ALA A 36 -8.95 -0.42 -9.43
CA ALA A 36 -8.34 -1.67 -8.96
C ALA A 36 -7.78 -2.50 -10.12
N GLU A 37 -8.41 -2.47 -11.29
CA GLU A 37 -7.90 -3.15 -12.49
C GLU A 37 -6.57 -2.54 -12.96
N ASP A 38 -6.40 -1.24 -12.85
CA ASP A 38 -5.14 -0.58 -13.15
C ASP A 38 -4.02 -1.05 -12.22
N ILE A 39 -4.33 -1.24 -10.94
CA ILE A 39 -3.38 -1.80 -9.97
C ILE A 39 -2.99 -3.22 -10.36
N LYS A 40 -3.98 -4.06 -10.68
CA LYS A 40 -3.73 -5.44 -11.13
C LYS A 40 -2.77 -5.46 -12.32
N LYS A 41 -3.02 -4.61 -13.31
CA LYS A 41 -2.19 -4.50 -14.50
C LYS A 41 -0.75 -4.10 -14.14
N ARG A 42 -0.58 -3.13 -13.24
CA ARG A 42 0.76 -2.72 -12.79
C ARG A 42 1.49 -3.85 -12.06
N ILE A 43 0.78 -4.65 -11.28
CA ILE A 43 1.36 -5.83 -10.63
C ILE A 43 1.83 -6.83 -11.69
N GLU A 44 1.01 -7.11 -12.69
CA GLU A 44 1.35 -8.01 -13.77
C GLU A 44 2.55 -7.52 -14.59
N GLU A 45 2.72 -6.21 -14.69
CA GLU A 45 3.85 -5.58 -15.38
C GLU A 45 5.11 -5.41 -14.50
N GLY A 46 5.04 -5.79 -13.24
CA GLY A 46 6.16 -5.64 -12.29
C GLY A 46 6.36 -4.21 -11.79
N ARG A 47 5.34 -3.34 -11.92
CA ARG A 47 5.40 -1.92 -11.56
C ARG A 47 4.72 -1.61 -10.23
N ALA A 48 4.01 -2.56 -9.66
CA ALA A 48 3.41 -2.47 -8.34
C ALA A 48 3.50 -3.81 -7.65
N PHE A 49 3.36 -3.79 -6.35
CA PHE A 49 3.47 -4.96 -5.49
C PHE A 49 2.41 -4.90 -4.42
N ALA A 50 1.98 -6.04 -3.92
CA ALA A 50 1.08 -6.10 -2.78
C ALA A 50 1.60 -7.11 -1.77
N ALA A 51 1.45 -6.78 -0.49
CA ALA A 51 1.68 -7.70 0.61
C ALA A 51 0.38 -7.82 1.40
N TYR A 52 0.08 -9.01 1.87
CA TYR A 52 -1.16 -9.24 2.60
C TYR A 52 -1.04 -10.40 3.58
N ALA A 53 -1.90 -10.40 4.58
CA ALA A 53 -2.05 -11.50 5.52
C ALA A 53 -3.52 -11.86 5.60
N MET A 54 -3.82 -13.15 5.69
CA MET A 54 -5.18 -13.67 5.74
C MET A 54 -5.41 -14.51 6.98
N ASP A 55 -6.67 -14.53 7.40
CA ASP A 55 -7.19 -15.51 8.36
C ASP A 55 -8.37 -16.20 7.67
N GLY A 56 -8.15 -17.43 7.21
CA GLY A 56 -9.11 -18.11 6.33
C GLY A 56 -9.31 -17.30 5.03
N ASP A 57 -10.55 -16.92 4.76
CA ASP A 57 -10.90 -16.12 3.57
C ASP A 57 -10.84 -14.62 3.84
N LYS A 58 -10.50 -14.23 5.07
CA LYS A 58 -10.52 -12.83 5.51
C LYS A 58 -9.16 -12.20 5.33
N VAL A 59 -9.11 -11.10 4.59
CA VAL A 59 -7.89 -10.30 4.45
C VAL A 59 -7.77 -9.41 5.69
N LEU A 60 -6.78 -9.71 6.53
CA LEU A 60 -6.52 -8.94 7.75
C LEU A 60 -5.87 -7.60 7.43
N ILE A 61 -4.89 -7.62 6.53
CA ILE A 61 -4.21 -6.43 6.05
C ILE A 61 -3.77 -6.64 4.61
N VAL A 62 -3.86 -5.60 3.81
CA VAL A 62 -3.28 -5.53 2.47
C VAL A 62 -2.63 -4.17 2.27
N CYS A 63 -1.44 -4.17 1.72
CA CYS A 63 -0.69 -2.97 1.39
C CYS A 63 -0.23 -3.09 -0.06
N VAL A 64 -0.63 -2.15 -0.89
CA VAL A 64 -0.18 -2.05 -2.29
C VAL A 64 0.77 -0.87 -2.39
N TRP A 65 1.93 -1.08 -3.01
CA TRP A 65 2.91 -0.01 -3.17
C TRP A 65 3.58 -0.06 -4.53
N GLU A 66 4.21 1.06 -4.86
CA GLU A 66 5.12 1.20 -5.99
C GLU A 66 6.40 1.87 -5.51
N LEU A 67 7.48 1.71 -6.27
CA LEU A 67 8.73 2.42 -6.01
C LEU A 67 8.77 3.66 -6.89
N VAL A 68 9.07 4.79 -6.29
CA VAL A 68 9.24 6.07 -6.98
C VAL A 68 10.70 6.48 -6.86
N CYS A 69 11.40 6.52 -8.01
CA CYS A 69 12.81 6.86 -8.05
C CYS A 69 12.96 8.34 -8.37
N TYR A 70 13.22 9.13 -7.33
CA TYR A 70 13.59 10.53 -7.48
C TYR A 70 15.10 10.63 -7.73
N PRO A 71 15.60 11.77 -8.24
CA PRO A 71 17.05 11.91 -8.45
C PRO A 71 17.89 11.72 -7.18
N ARG A 72 17.34 12.03 -6.01
CA ARG A 72 18.11 12.00 -4.76
C ARG A 72 17.57 11.03 -3.72
N MET A 73 16.51 10.30 -4.02
CA MET A 73 15.97 9.30 -3.12
C MET A 73 15.09 8.32 -3.86
N THR A 74 14.88 7.17 -3.27
CA THR A 74 13.86 6.22 -3.72
C THR A 74 12.84 6.08 -2.61
N ALA A 75 11.57 6.29 -2.96
CA ALA A 75 10.47 6.22 -2.02
C ALA A 75 9.56 5.03 -2.34
N VAL A 76 9.04 4.41 -1.29
CA VAL A 76 7.90 3.52 -1.39
C VAL A 76 6.65 4.39 -1.31
N ASN A 77 5.87 4.40 -2.36
CA ASN A 77 4.57 5.06 -2.36
C ASN A 77 3.48 4.03 -2.07
N ILE A 78 2.86 4.14 -0.92
CA ILE A 78 1.74 3.26 -0.56
C ILE A 78 0.49 3.76 -1.29
N MET A 79 -0.02 2.92 -2.18
CA MET A 79 -1.19 3.22 -3.00
C MET A 79 -2.49 2.82 -2.30
N CYS A 80 -2.46 1.71 -1.58
CA CYS A 80 -3.61 1.19 -0.82
C CYS A 80 -3.14 0.58 0.47
N LEU A 81 -3.89 0.82 1.54
CA LEU A 81 -3.68 0.17 2.83
C LEU A 81 -5.06 -0.07 3.44
N GLY A 82 -5.38 -1.32 3.70
CA GLY A 82 -6.68 -1.69 4.24
C GLY A 82 -6.70 -3.09 4.80
N GLY A 83 -7.89 -3.59 5.06
CA GLY A 83 -8.11 -4.91 5.62
C GLY A 83 -9.00 -4.85 6.86
N SER A 84 -9.46 -6.00 7.32
CA SER A 84 -10.35 -6.08 8.47
C SER A 84 -9.68 -5.73 9.80
N ASP A 85 -8.35 -5.81 9.85
CA ASP A 85 -7.55 -5.50 11.05
C ASP A 85 -6.21 -4.84 10.67
N ALA A 86 -6.23 -3.96 9.68
CA ALA A 86 -5.02 -3.28 9.20
C ALA A 86 -4.32 -2.52 10.33
N ARG A 87 -5.09 -1.85 11.19
CA ARG A 87 -4.53 -1.08 12.30
C ARG A 87 -3.84 -1.96 13.33
N GLY A 88 -4.45 -3.08 13.71
CA GLY A 88 -3.87 -4.03 14.68
C GLY A 88 -2.67 -4.78 14.12
N MET A 89 -2.65 -5.00 12.82
CA MET A 89 -1.57 -5.73 12.15
C MET A 89 -0.37 -4.85 11.79
N TRP A 90 -0.52 -3.53 11.80
CA TRP A 90 0.48 -2.63 11.24
C TRP A 90 1.85 -2.72 11.92
N ASP A 91 1.90 -2.87 13.23
CA ASP A 91 3.18 -2.89 13.96
C ASP A 91 4.05 -4.06 13.51
N GLU A 92 3.51 -5.26 13.46
CA GLU A 92 4.21 -6.46 13.00
C GLU A 92 4.47 -6.40 11.50
N PHE A 93 3.43 -6.14 10.74
CA PHE A 93 3.47 -6.09 9.28
C PHE A 93 4.41 -4.98 8.78
N GLY A 94 4.27 -3.78 9.33
CA GLY A 94 5.11 -2.65 8.95
C GLY A 94 6.58 -2.86 9.26
N GLY A 95 6.89 -3.53 10.35
CA GLY A 95 8.26 -3.89 10.69
C GLY A 95 8.90 -4.81 9.66
N ILE A 96 8.15 -5.83 9.21
CA ILE A 96 8.61 -6.74 8.17
C ILE A 96 8.76 -5.99 6.84
N MET A 97 7.78 -5.19 6.49
CA MET A 97 7.78 -4.47 5.21
C MET A 97 8.90 -3.45 5.10
N ARG A 98 9.26 -2.77 6.19
CA ARG A 98 10.39 -1.86 6.18
C ARG A 98 11.70 -2.55 5.79
N LYS A 99 11.90 -3.77 6.25
CA LYS A 99 13.07 -4.58 5.87
C LYS A 99 13.04 -4.91 4.38
N VAL A 100 11.87 -5.31 3.86
CA VAL A 100 11.68 -5.61 2.44
C VAL A 100 11.95 -4.37 1.59
N TRP A 101 11.40 -3.24 1.96
CA TRP A 101 11.56 -1.98 1.22
C TRP A 101 13.01 -1.48 1.24
N LYS A 102 13.66 -1.54 2.38
CA LYS A 102 15.09 -1.18 2.48
C LYS A 102 15.95 -2.08 1.62
N ALA A 103 15.68 -3.39 1.61
CA ALA A 103 16.39 -4.34 0.77
C ALA A 103 16.18 -4.07 -0.73
N ALA A 104 15.04 -3.49 -1.11
CA ALA A 104 14.75 -3.06 -2.48
C ALA A 104 15.40 -1.71 -2.83
N GLY A 105 16.11 -1.07 -1.92
CA GLY A 105 16.80 0.20 -2.15
C GLY A 105 16.01 1.44 -1.76
N ALA A 106 14.84 1.29 -1.15
CA ALA A 106 14.06 2.44 -0.73
C ALA A 106 14.63 3.08 0.54
N THR A 107 14.60 4.39 0.59
CA THR A 107 15.08 5.19 1.73
C THR A 107 13.95 5.94 2.42
N HIS A 108 12.82 6.10 1.76
CA HIS A 108 11.69 6.88 2.25
C HIS A 108 10.37 6.16 2.00
N LEU A 109 9.39 6.50 2.81
CA LEU A 109 8.00 6.04 2.69
C LEU A 109 7.13 7.27 2.47
N GLU A 110 6.23 7.18 1.51
CA GLU A 110 5.28 8.26 1.22
C GLU A 110 3.90 7.73 0.86
N SER A 111 2.89 8.55 0.99
CA SER A 111 1.53 8.24 0.57
C SER A 111 0.70 9.52 0.48
N CYS A 112 -0.36 9.49 -0.33
CA CYS A 112 -1.38 10.53 -0.33
C CYS A 112 -2.56 10.03 0.48
N VAL A 113 -2.90 10.73 1.54
CA VAL A 113 -3.96 10.35 2.48
C VAL A 113 -4.84 11.54 2.81
N SER A 114 -6.06 11.27 3.29
CA SER A 114 -6.91 12.34 3.80
C SER A 114 -6.33 12.96 5.07
N PRO A 115 -6.69 14.22 5.41
CA PRO A 115 -6.26 14.82 6.67
C PRO A 115 -6.63 13.99 7.90
N GLU A 116 -7.78 13.33 7.89
CA GLU A 116 -8.22 12.45 8.97
C GLU A 116 -7.31 11.23 9.10
N MET A 117 -6.97 10.61 7.97
CA MET A 117 -6.07 9.47 7.95
C MET A 117 -4.67 9.88 8.37
N ALA A 118 -4.19 11.05 7.96
CA ALA A 118 -2.90 11.58 8.39
C ALA A 118 -2.83 11.72 9.92
N ARG A 119 -3.89 12.24 10.53
CA ARG A 119 -3.96 12.34 12.01
C ARG A 119 -3.96 10.98 12.68
N LEU A 120 -4.68 10.01 12.11
CA LEU A 120 -4.74 8.65 12.63
C LEU A 120 -3.37 7.95 12.53
N LEU A 121 -2.71 8.06 11.38
CA LEU A 121 -1.41 7.43 11.14
C LEU A 121 -0.31 7.99 12.05
N GLN A 122 -0.36 9.28 12.39
CA GLN A 122 0.59 9.89 13.33
C GLN A 122 0.51 9.30 14.74
N LYS A 123 -0.60 8.68 15.09
CA LYS A 123 -0.78 8.00 16.38
C LYS A 123 -0.31 6.55 16.36
N THR A 124 0.23 6.09 15.25
CA THR A 124 0.72 4.72 15.07
C THR A 124 2.21 4.74 14.77
N ASN A 125 2.78 3.56 14.52
CA ASN A 125 4.17 3.43 14.08
C ASN A 125 4.37 3.71 12.58
N TYR A 126 3.42 4.35 11.94
CA TYR A 126 3.56 4.82 10.56
C TYR A 126 4.39 6.10 10.58
N ILE A 127 5.69 5.95 10.48
CA ILE A 127 6.66 7.05 10.67
C ILE A 127 6.65 7.96 9.45
N ALA A 128 5.69 8.89 9.40
CA ALA A 128 5.55 9.87 8.34
C ALA A 128 4.87 11.13 8.89
N LYS A 129 5.18 12.26 8.30
CA LYS A 129 4.58 13.55 8.64
C LYS A 129 4.05 14.22 7.38
N PRO A 130 3.01 15.05 7.47
CA PRO A 130 2.51 15.82 6.33
C PRO A 130 3.59 16.76 5.79
N LEU A 131 3.79 16.76 4.47
CA LEU A 131 4.73 17.65 3.80
C LEU A 131 4.02 18.64 2.88
N TYR A 132 2.96 18.20 2.18
CA TYR A 132 2.30 18.95 1.13
C TYR A 132 0.80 18.91 1.25
N ILE A 133 0.16 19.85 0.58
CA ILE A 133 -1.25 19.76 0.22
C ILE A 133 -1.27 19.51 -1.30
N HIS A 134 -1.87 18.41 -1.72
CA HIS A 134 -2.04 18.06 -3.12
C HIS A 134 -3.25 18.80 -3.68
N LEU A 135 -3.04 19.60 -4.74
CA LEU A 135 -4.10 20.32 -5.42
C LEU A 135 -4.30 19.72 -6.81
N ARG A 136 -5.55 19.53 -7.22
CA ARG A 136 -5.90 19.03 -8.54
C ARG A 136 -7.06 19.81 -9.10
N GLY A 137 -6.98 20.17 -10.38
CA GLY A 137 -8.06 20.80 -11.12
C GLY A 137 -8.16 20.22 -12.52
N ALA A 138 -9.37 20.20 -13.08
CA ALA A 138 -9.56 19.81 -14.47
C ALA A 138 -9.13 20.95 -15.40
N LEU A 139 -8.58 20.59 -16.56
CA LEU A 139 -8.26 21.53 -17.62
C LEU A 139 -9.33 21.57 -18.69
#